data_df8dd2f90d640efab44cd5b7f06696e6
#
_entry.id   df8dd2f90d640efab44cd5b7f06696e6
#
_cell.length_a   1.000
_cell.length_b   1.000
_cell.length_c   1.000
_cell.angle_alpha   90.00
_cell.angle_beta   90.00
_cell.angle_gamma   90.00
#
_symmetry.space_group_name_H-M   'P 1'
#
loop_
_entity.id
_entity.type
_entity.pdbx_description
1 polymer ?
#
loop_
_entity_poly.entity_id
_entity_poly.type
_entity_poly.pdbx_seq_one_letter_code
_entity_poly.pdbx_strand_id
1 'polypeptide(L)'
;MAKGYIAGVKFVRGAYMEAERARAAALDYPDPICKDKQATDENYDAAVRFTMDHLDRFEMFMGTHNEESNYKLAKLMDEKGIARDDSRVFFAQLLGMSDNISFNLAHAGYNVTKYVPYASVRDVLPYLIRRAEENTSVAGQTSRELRMLEMEMTRRKEHKTAEGR
;
A
#
# COMPACT_ATOMS: atom_id res chain seq x y z
N MET A 1 12.07 -11.66 -31.34
CA MET A 1 12.97 -11.62 -30.16
C MET A 1 12.35 -10.66 -29.15
N ALA A 2 12.02 -11.13 -27.96
CA ALA A 2 11.58 -10.25 -26.88
C ALA A 2 12.71 -9.28 -26.54
N LYS A 3 12.47 -7.97 -26.62
CA LYS A 3 13.43 -6.97 -26.19
C LYS A 3 13.58 -7.16 -24.67
N GLY A 4 14.82 -7.41 -24.19
CA GLY A 4 15.12 -7.73 -22.80
C GLY A 4 15.06 -6.50 -21.88
N TYR A 5 13.86 -5.92 -21.70
CA TYR A 5 13.62 -4.88 -20.71
C TYR A 5 12.79 -5.43 -19.53
N ILE A 6 13.03 -4.87 -18.36
CA ILE A 6 12.28 -5.13 -17.14
C ILE A 6 11.23 -4.02 -17.00
N ALA A 7 10.00 -4.39 -16.69
CA ALA A 7 8.91 -3.44 -16.51
C ALA A 7 8.78 -3.07 -15.01
N GLY A 8 8.93 -1.80 -14.67
CA GLY A 8 8.60 -1.27 -13.36
C GLY A 8 7.09 -1.07 -13.22
N VAL A 9 6.45 -1.69 -12.23
CA VAL A 9 5.02 -1.56 -11.98
C VAL A 9 4.74 -1.05 -10.57
N LYS A 10 3.76 -0.16 -10.45
CA LYS A 10 3.26 0.31 -9.17
C LYS A 10 1.80 -0.06 -9.01
N PHE A 11 1.51 -0.88 -8.01
CA PHE A 11 0.15 -1.26 -7.67
C PHE A 11 -0.46 -0.29 -6.68
N VAL A 12 -1.66 0.23 -7.02
CA VAL A 12 -2.50 1.06 -6.16
C VAL A 12 -3.96 0.68 -6.32
N ARG A 13 -4.81 1.02 -5.35
CA ARG A 13 -6.26 0.77 -5.38
C ARG A 13 -7.05 2.06 -5.24
N GLY A 14 -8.28 2.08 -5.80
CA GLY A 14 -9.28 3.12 -5.55
C GLY A 14 -9.07 4.44 -6.28
N ALA A 15 -8.05 4.54 -7.16
CA ALA A 15 -7.84 5.75 -7.94
C ALA A 15 -8.78 5.83 -9.16
N TYR A 16 -9.33 7.03 -9.41
CA TYR A 16 -10.09 7.38 -10.61
C TYR A 16 -11.39 6.58 -10.88
N MET A 17 -11.92 5.87 -9.89
CA MET A 17 -13.05 4.98 -10.04
C MET A 17 -14.27 5.66 -10.71
N GLU A 18 -14.69 6.81 -10.20
CA GLU A 18 -15.85 7.54 -10.72
C GLU A 18 -15.58 8.12 -12.12
N ALA A 19 -14.38 8.63 -12.34
CA ALA A 19 -13.98 9.16 -13.65
C ALA A 19 -13.96 8.08 -14.73
N GLU A 20 -13.46 6.88 -14.42
CA GLU A 20 -13.45 5.76 -15.37
C GLU A 20 -14.85 5.21 -15.63
N ARG A 21 -15.73 5.15 -14.64
CA ARG A 21 -17.14 4.80 -14.81
C ARG A 21 -17.88 5.78 -15.72
N ALA A 22 -17.72 7.08 -15.44
CA ALA A 22 -18.31 8.12 -16.25
C ALA A 22 -17.80 8.08 -17.71
N ARG A 23 -16.51 7.82 -17.90
CA ARG A 23 -15.91 7.68 -19.22
C ARG A 23 -16.44 6.45 -19.95
N ALA A 24 -16.55 5.30 -19.28
CA ALA A 24 -17.11 4.08 -19.86
C ALA A 24 -18.55 4.30 -20.35
N ALA A 25 -19.37 4.94 -19.51
CA ALA A 25 -20.74 5.30 -19.87
C ALA A 25 -20.82 6.28 -21.07
N ALA A 26 -19.94 7.28 -21.12
CA ALA A 26 -19.91 8.28 -22.18
C ALA A 26 -19.44 7.73 -23.53
N LEU A 27 -18.57 6.71 -23.53
CA LEU A 27 -17.97 6.11 -24.73
C LEU A 27 -18.53 4.73 -25.07
N ASP A 28 -19.56 4.29 -24.32
CA ASP A 28 -20.30 3.03 -24.55
C ASP A 28 -19.39 1.78 -24.61
N TYR A 29 -18.50 1.65 -23.60
CA TYR A 29 -17.73 0.42 -23.42
C TYR A 29 -17.97 -0.16 -22.01
N PRO A 30 -17.69 -1.46 -21.79
CA PRO A 30 -17.88 -2.10 -20.49
C PRO A 30 -17.12 -1.39 -19.37
N ASP A 31 -17.77 -1.17 -18.22
CA ASP A 31 -17.16 -0.57 -17.04
C ASP A 31 -15.91 -1.36 -16.60
N PRO A 32 -14.69 -0.77 -16.61
CA PRO A 32 -13.46 -1.45 -16.24
C PRO A 32 -13.29 -1.59 -14.74
N ILE A 33 -14.14 -0.95 -13.94
CA ILE A 33 -14.03 -0.94 -12.48
C ILE A 33 -14.63 -2.21 -11.90
N CYS A 34 -13.95 -2.81 -10.94
CA CYS A 34 -14.47 -3.97 -10.22
C CYS A 34 -15.82 -3.64 -9.55
N LYS A 35 -16.71 -4.64 -9.51
CA LYS A 35 -18.09 -4.48 -9.02
C LYS A 35 -18.21 -4.00 -7.58
N ASP A 36 -17.26 -4.41 -6.72
CA ASP A 36 -17.24 -4.10 -5.29
C ASP A 36 -15.80 -4.11 -4.73
N LYS A 37 -15.70 -3.79 -3.43
CA LYS A 37 -14.40 -3.77 -2.73
C LYS A 37 -13.74 -5.13 -2.69
N GLN A 38 -14.49 -6.20 -2.49
CA GLN A 38 -13.93 -7.55 -2.44
C GLN A 38 -13.31 -7.92 -3.78
N ALA A 39 -14.02 -7.72 -4.89
CA ALA A 39 -13.49 -7.98 -6.23
C ALA A 39 -12.24 -7.12 -6.53
N THR A 40 -12.20 -5.88 -6.03
CA THR A 40 -11.02 -5.01 -6.14
C THR A 40 -9.83 -5.58 -5.37
N ASP A 41 -10.04 -6.06 -4.14
CA ASP A 41 -8.98 -6.64 -3.32
C ASP A 41 -8.46 -7.96 -3.95
N GLU A 42 -9.35 -8.81 -4.43
CA GLU A 42 -9.00 -10.06 -5.13
C GLU A 42 -8.19 -9.81 -6.39
N ASN A 43 -8.60 -8.84 -7.21
CA ASN A 43 -7.89 -8.45 -8.43
C ASN A 43 -6.50 -7.85 -8.12
N TYR A 44 -6.41 -7.02 -7.07
CA TYR A 44 -5.15 -6.48 -6.60
C TYR A 44 -4.19 -7.59 -6.15
N ASP A 45 -4.65 -8.50 -5.31
CA ASP A 45 -3.85 -9.60 -4.80
C ASP A 45 -3.45 -10.58 -5.92
N ALA A 46 -4.31 -10.78 -6.92
CA ALA A 46 -3.98 -11.58 -8.10
C ALA A 46 -2.88 -10.94 -8.95
N ALA A 47 -2.93 -9.63 -9.16
CA ALA A 47 -1.91 -8.87 -9.89
C ALA A 47 -0.55 -8.90 -9.17
N VAL A 48 -0.55 -8.75 -7.84
CA VAL A 48 0.65 -8.88 -7.00
C VAL A 48 1.25 -10.29 -7.16
N ARG A 49 0.42 -11.33 -7.04
CA ARG A 49 0.87 -12.72 -7.17
C ARG A 49 1.45 -13.00 -8.55
N PHE A 50 0.77 -12.58 -9.61
CA PHE A 50 1.25 -12.70 -10.99
C PHE A 50 2.63 -12.05 -11.16
N THR A 51 2.83 -10.84 -10.64
CA THR A 51 4.11 -10.15 -10.71
C THR A 51 5.20 -10.88 -9.95
N MET A 52 4.89 -11.41 -8.77
CA MET A 52 5.81 -12.22 -7.98
C MET A 52 6.20 -13.54 -8.66
N ASP A 53 5.34 -14.10 -9.51
CA ASP A 53 5.65 -15.27 -10.34
C ASP A 53 6.57 -14.95 -11.53
N HIS A 54 6.69 -13.66 -11.88
CA HIS A 54 7.43 -13.19 -13.05
C HIS A 54 8.47 -12.10 -12.71
N LEU A 55 9.11 -12.19 -11.53
CA LEU A 55 10.13 -11.22 -11.10
C LEU A 55 11.37 -11.15 -12.01
N ASP A 56 11.53 -12.09 -12.93
CA ASP A 56 12.51 -12.01 -14.00
C ASP A 56 12.19 -10.93 -15.04
N ARG A 57 10.95 -10.43 -15.05
CA ARG A 57 10.40 -9.46 -15.99
C ARG A 57 9.90 -8.18 -15.37
N PHE A 58 9.73 -8.16 -14.03
CA PHE A 58 9.09 -7.06 -13.32
C PHE A 58 9.89 -6.59 -12.11
N GLU A 59 9.83 -5.29 -11.87
CA GLU A 59 10.10 -4.67 -10.57
C GLU A 59 8.79 -4.10 -10.03
N MET A 60 8.53 -4.27 -8.74
CA MET A 60 7.24 -3.98 -8.15
C MET A 60 7.31 -2.98 -6.99
N PHE A 61 6.47 -1.94 -7.06
CA PHE A 61 6.12 -1.08 -5.93
C PHE A 61 4.69 -1.37 -5.48
N MET A 62 4.54 -1.95 -4.31
CA MET A 62 3.24 -2.23 -3.73
C MET A 62 2.76 -1.04 -2.90
N GLY A 63 1.99 -0.13 -3.54
CA GLY A 63 1.44 1.09 -2.93
C GLY A 63 0.10 0.81 -2.23
N THR A 64 0.13 0.47 -0.95
CA THR A 64 -1.10 0.19 -0.19
C THR A 64 -0.96 0.46 1.29
N HIS A 65 -2.08 0.89 1.92
CA HIS A 65 -2.26 1.03 3.37
C HIS A 65 -2.97 -0.18 3.99
N ASN A 66 -3.33 -1.17 3.19
CA ASN A 66 -4.02 -2.38 3.66
C ASN A 66 -3.01 -3.34 4.29
N GLU A 67 -3.16 -3.61 5.60
CA GLU A 67 -2.26 -4.49 6.34
C GLU A 67 -2.26 -5.92 5.80
N GLU A 68 -3.43 -6.44 5.43
CA GLU A 68 -3.56 -7.81 4.94
C GLU A 68 -2.81 -8.02 3.62
N SER A 69 -2.91 -7.06 2.67
CA SER A 69 -2.16 -7.13 1.43
C SER A 69 -0.65 -7.03 1.65
N ASN A 70 -0.20 -6.17 2.58
CA ASN A 70 1.23 -6.09 2.94
C ASN A 70 1.72 -7.41 3.57
N TYR A 71 0.93 -8.01 4.47
CA TYR A 71 1.24 -9.30 5.05
C TYR A 71 1.28 -10.43 4.00
N LYS A 72 0.31 -10.46 3.08
CA LYS A 72 0.28 -11.44 1.98
C LYS A 72 1.51 -11.36 1.09
N LEU A 73 1.98 -10.14 0.75
CA LEU A 73 3.21 -9.99 -0.03
C LEU A 73 4.43 -10.46 0.73
N ALA A 74 4.59 -10.07 2.00
CA ALA A 74 5.70 -10.52 2.83
C ALA A 74 5.74 -12.05 2.94
N LYS A 75 4.59 -12.68 3.20
CA LYS A 75 4.44 -14.14 3.23
C LYS A 75 4.78 -14.78 1.88
N LEU A 76 4.35 -14.20 0.77
CA LEU A 76 4.64 -14.69 -0.57
C LEU A 76 6.13 -14.61 -0.90
N MET A 77 6.85 -13.59 -0.44
CA MET A 77 8.32 -13.49 -0.54
C MET A 77 8.99 -14.63 0.23
N ASP A 78 8.58 -14.87 1.48
CA ASP A 78 9.13 -15.96 2.29
C ASP A 78 8.84 -17.34 1.64
N GLU A 79 7.62 -17.59 1.17
CA GLU A 79 7.22 -18.86 0.50
C GLU A 79 8.01 -19.14 -0.78
N LYS A 80 8.40 -18.08 -1.50
CA LYS A 80 9.18 -18.18 -2.74
C LYS A 80 10.70 -18.13 -2.53
N GLY A 81 11.16 -17.99 -1.29
CA GLY A 81 12.59 -17.84 -0.97
C GLY A 81 13.20 -16.55 -1.52
N ILE A 82 12.39 -15.49 -1.70
CA ILE A 82 12.87 -14.18 -2.16
C ILE A 82 13.38 -13.41 -0.95
N ALA A 83 14.58 -12.87 -1.06
CA ALA A 83 15.21 -12.08 0.00
C ALA A 83 14.33 -10.87 0.36
N ARG A 84 14.27 -10.52 1.66
CA ARG A 84 13.44 -9.41 2.14
C ARG A 84 13.87 -8.05 1.56
N ASP A 85 15.15 -7.90 1.29
CA ASP A 85 15.79 -6.74 0.68
C ASP A 85 15.99 -6.87 -0.84
N ASP A 86 15.27 -7.79 -1.49
CA ASP A 86 15.34 -7.94 -2.96
C ASP A 86 15.00 -6.61 -3.65
N SER A 87 15.94 -6.11 -4.43
CA SER A 87 15.87 -4.78 -5.07
C SER A 87 14.73 -4.62 -6.07
N ARG A 88 14.01 -5.68 -6.39
CA ARG A 88 12.87 -5.68 -7.31
C ARG A 88 11.53 -5.51 -6.61
N VAL A 89 11.47 -5.58 -5.26
CA VAL A 89 10.22 -5.55 -4.49
C VAL A 89 10.28 -4.45 -3.44
N PHE A 90 9.33 -3.52 -3.51
CA PHE A 90 9.19 -2.41 -2.56
C PHE A 90 7.78 -2.34 -2.00
N PHE A 91 7.69 -2.16 -0.69
CA PHE A 91 6.48 -1.74 0.00
C PHE A 91 6.43 -0.21 0.03
N ALA A 92 5.27 0.37 -0.28
CA ALA A 92 5.15 1.81 -0.38
C ALA A 92 3.88 2.33 0.31
N GLN A 93 4.05 3.32 1.18
CA GLN A 93 2.97 4.02 1.86
C GLN A 93 3.12 5.53 1.67
N LEU A 94 2.03 6.27 1.83
CA LEU A 94 2.07 7.72 1.83
C LEU A 94 2.72 8.23 3.12
N LEU A 95 3.53 9.29 3.03
CA LEU A 95 4.12 9.92 4.20
C LEU A 95 3.03 10.40 5.17
N GLY A 96 3.22 10.13 6.45
CA GLY A 96 2.25 10.44 7.52
C GLY A 96 1.08 9.46 7.63
N MET A 97 1.11 8.34 6.88
CA MET A 97 0.08 7.32 6.93
C MET A 97 0.68 5.93 7.10
N SER A 98 -0.02 5.08 7.88
CA SER A 98 0.34 3.67 8.11
C SER A 98 1.81 3.48 8.55
N ASP A 99 2.27 4.31 9.45
CA ASP A 99 3.64 4.24 9.97
C ASP A 99 3.91 2.92 10.68
N ASN A 100 2.89 2.35 11.33
CA ASN A 100 2.95 1.00 11.91
C ASN A 100 3.35 -0.06 10.86
N ILE A 101 2.79 -0.03 9.65
CA ILE A 101 3.15 -0.95 8.57
C ILE A 101 4.58 -0.67 8.11
N SER A 102 4.88 0.59 7.79
CA SER A 102 6.17 0.99 7.24
C SER A 102 7.34 0.66 8.16
N PHE A 103 7.23 1.03 9.45
CA PHE A 103 8.33 0.80 10.41
C PHE A 103 8.49 -0.68 10.74
N ASN A 104 7.42 -1.46 10.86
CA ASN A 104 7.52 -2.89 11.12
C ASN A 104 8.15 -3.64 9.95
N LEU A 105 7.76 -3.33 8.70
CA LEU A 105 8.37 -3.92 7.51
C LEU A 105 9.85 -3.55 7.38
N ALA A 106 10.20 -2.26 7.58
CA ALA A 106 11.59 -1.81 7.55
C ALA A 106 12.43 -2.48 8.65
N HIS A 107 11.89 -2.60 9.86
CA HIS A 107 12.56 -3.30 10.96
C HIS A 107 12.77 -4.79 10.66
N ALA A 108 11.83 -5.41 9.94
CA ALA A 108 11.95 -6.79 9.49
C ALA A 108 12.90 -6.98 8.29
N GLY A 109 13.49 -5.91 7.76
CA GLY A 109 14.48 -5.93 6.68
C GLY A 109 13.92 -5.83 5.27
N TYR A 110 12.63 -5.49 5.11
CA TYR A 110 12.04 -5.28 3.78
C TYR A 110 12.34 -3.88 3.22
N ASN A 111 12.38 -3.75 1.89
CA ASN A 111 12.49 -2.46 1.24
C ASN A 111 11.19 -1.68 1.37
N VAL A 112 11.23 -0.57 2.08
CA VAL A 112 10.07 0.30 2.33
C VAL A 112 10.33 1.70 1.81
N THR A 113 9.33 2.26 1.14
CA THR A 113 9.35 3.63 0.63
C THR A 113 8.20 4.44 1.19
N LYS A 114 8.45 5.70 1.55
CA LYS A 114 7.41 6.68 1.83
C LYS A 114 7.25 7.60 0.62
N TYR A 115 6.04 7.63 0.05
CA TYR A 115 5.73 8.58 -1.01
C TYR A 115 5.49 9.96 -0.40
N VAL A 116 6.32 10.92 -0.79
CA VAL A 116 6.25 12.31 -0.37
C VAL A 116 5.72 13.14 -1.53
N PRO A 117 4.46 13.62 -1.49
CA PRO A 117 3.97 14.57 -2.48
C PRO A 117 4.78 15.86 -2.40
N TYR A 118 5.40 16.27 -3.50
CA TYR A 118 6.17 17.50 -3.57
C TYR A 118 5.83 18.26 -4.85
N ALA A 119 5.18 19.39 -4.70
CA ALA A 119 4.91 20.35 -5.76
C ALA A 119 4.46 21.69 -5.15
N SER A 120 4.06 22.67 -5.98
CA SER A 120 3.42 23.88 -5.49
C SER A 120 2.14 23.54 -4.70
N VAL A 121 1.77 24.38 -3.74
CA VAL A 121 0.54 24.17 -2.95
C VAL A 121 -0.68 23.99 -3.85
N ARG A 122 -0.75 24.76 -4.94
CA ARG A 122 -1.83 24.70 -5.92
C ARG A 122 -1.98 23.30 -6.54
N ASP A 123 -0.86 22.64 -6.83
CA ASP A 123 -0.84 21.36 -7.53
C ASP A 123 -0.97 20.17 -6.55
N VAL A 124 -0.40 20.30 -5.34
CA VAL A 124 -0.41 19.24 -4.32
C VAL A 124 -1.72 19.19 -3.56
N LEU A 125 -2.34 20.34 -3.27
CA LEU A 125 -3.53 20.40 -2.41
C LEU A 125 -4.71 19.54 -2.92
N PRO A 126 -5.06 19.55 -4.21
CA PRO A 126 -6.12 18.67 -4.73
C PRO A 126 -5.81 17.17 -4.56
N TYR A 127 -4.54 16.80 -4.64
CA TYR A 127 -4.11 15.42 -4.39
C TYR A 127 -4.28 15.04 -2.92
N LEU A 128 -3.87 15.90 -1.99
CA LEU A 128 -3.97 15.65 -0.55
C LEU A 128 -5.43 15.60 -0.06
N ILE A 129 -6.28 16.47 -0.60
CA ILE A 129 -7.72 16.48 -0.29
C ILE A 129 -8.35 15.14 -0.68
N ARG A 130 -8.12 14.65 -1.92
CA ARG A 130 -8.63 13.34 -2.34
C ARG A 130 -8.14 12.21 -1.44
N ARG A 131 -6.88 12.24 -0.99
CA ARG A 131 -6.36 11.23 -0.06
C ARG A 131 -7.01 11.32 1.32
N ALA A 132 -7.28 12.52 1.82
CA ALA A 132 -7.99 12.70 3.08
C ALA A 132 -9.44 12.20 2.99
N GLU A 133 -10.14 12.47 1.90
CA GLU A 133 -11.52 11.99 1.65
C GLU A 133 -11.58 10.46 1.56
N GLU A 134 -10.67 9.84 0.84
CA GLU A 134 -10.57 8.37 0.75
C GLU A 134 -10.30 7.71 2.10
N ASN A 135 -9.50 8.33 2.96
CA ASN A 135 -9.21 7.84 4.30
C ASN A 135 -10.40 7.98 5.25
N THR A 136 -11.17 9.03 5.14
CA THR A 136 -12.37 9.21 5.98
C THR A 136 -13.47 8.21 5.63
N SER A 137 -13.52 7.71 4.40
CA SER A 137 -14.43 6.64 3.99
C SER A 137 -14.06 5.26 4.56
N VAL A 138 -12.80 5.09 5.01
CA VAL A 138 -12.32 3.89 5.74
C VAL A 138 -12.38 4.14 7.25
N ALA A 139 -13.58 4.37 7.77
CA ALA A 139 -13.87 4.78 9.16
C ALA A 139 -13.35 3.84 10.28
N GLY A 140 -12.70 2.72 9.95
CA GLY A 140 -12.09 1.80 10.92
C GLY A 140 -10.58 1.95 11.11
N GLN A 141 -9.88 2.62 10.19
CA GLN A 141 -8.41 2.62 10.19
C GLN A 141 -7.82 3.66 11.16
N THR A 142 -8.40 4.86 11.21
CA THR A 142 -7.98 5.93 12.12
C THR A 142 -8.20 5.54 13.59
N SER A 143 -9.32 4.92 13.92
CA SER A 143 -9.61 4.43 15.27
C SER A 143 -8.66 3.29 15.70
N ARG A 144 -8.21 2.46 14.76
CA ARG A 144 -7.26 1.39 15.03
C ARG A 144 -5.85 1.93 15.26
N GLU A 145 -5.36 2.85 14.44
CA GLU A 145 -4.06 3.49 14.63
C GLU A 145 -3.99 4.22 15.97
N LEU A 146 -5.03 4.97 16.33
CA LEU A 146 -5.12 5.62 17.63
C LEU A 146 -5.03 4.60 18.79
N ARG A 147 -5.80 3.52 18.69
CA ARG A 147 -5.77 2.45 19.70
C ARG A 147 -4.39 1.78 19.82
N MET A 148 -3.68 1.56 18.71
CA MET A 148 -2.33 1.02 18.72
C MET A 148 -1.33 1.99 19.38
N LEU A 149 -1.47 3.31 19.13
CA LEU A 149 -0.67 4.34 19.80
C LEU A 149 -0.94 4.37 21.32
N GLU A 150 -2.21 4.29 21.72
CA GLU A 150 -2.60 4.23 23.14
C GLU A 150 -2.03 2.99 23.84
N MET A 151 -2.08 1.83 23.18
CA MET A 151 -1.48 0.59 23.70
C MET A 151 0.03 0.73 23.87
N GLU A 152 0.73 1.30 22.88
CA GLU A 152 2.17 1.51 22.96
C GLU A 152 2.56 2.56 24.03
N MET A 153 1.78 3.61 24.17
CA MET A 153 1.98 4.58 25.27
C MET A 153 1.83 3.94 26.65
N THR A 154 0.86 3.05 26.80
CA THR A 154 0.64 2.30 28.04
C THR A 154 1.82 1.37 28.32
N ARG A 155 2.23 0.59 27.32
CA ARG A 155 3.40 -0.30 27.43
C ARG A 155 4.66 0.46 27.85
N ARG A 156 4.93 1.63 27.26
CA ARG A 156 6.10 2.47 27.63
C ARG A 156 6.02 3.02 29.06
N LYS A 157 4.84 3.36 29.53
CA LYS A 157 4.65 3.79 30.93
C LYS A 157 4.93 2.66 31.90
N GLU A 158 4.42 1.47 31.63
CA GLU A 158 4.64 0.28 32.45
C GLU A 158 6.13 -0.10 32.51
N HIS A 159 6.83 -0.03 31.39
CA HIS A 159 8.28 -0.33 31.33
C HIS A 159 9.10 0.66 32.15
N LYS A 160 8.82 1.97 32.05
CA LYS A 160 9.49 2.99 32.87
C LYS A 160 9.24 2.81 34.38
N THR A 161 8.06 2.34 34.74
CA THR A 161 7.72 2.07 36.14
C THR A 161 8.44 0.82 36.68
N ALA A 162 8.73 -0.15 35.81
CA ALA A 162 9.49 -1.35 36.16
C ALA A 162 10.99 -1.11 36.26
N GLU A 163 11.57 -0.23 35.46
CA GLU A 163 13.00 0.14 35.50
C GLU A 163 13.34 1.14 36.62
N GLY A 164 12.35 1.83 37.19
CA GLY A 164 12.50 2.78 38.28
C GLY A 164 12.35 2.17 39.66
N ARG A 165 12.32 0.85 39.79
CA ARG A 165 12.33 0.07 41.04
C ARG A 165 13.59 -0.77 41.13
#